data_035fb6e93b48df85c49a59fc85ee4624
#
_entry.id   035fb6e93b48df85c49a59fc85ee4624
#
_cell.length_a   1.000
_cell.length_b   1.000
_cell.length_c   1.000
_cell.angle_alpha   90.00
_cell.angle_beta   90.00
_cell.angle_gamma   90.00
#
_symmetry.space_group_name_H-M   'P 1'
#
loop_
_entity.id
_entity.type
_entity.pdbx_description
1 polymer ?
#
loop_
_entity_poly.entity_id
_entity_poly.type
_entity_poly.pdbx_seq_one_letter_code
_entity_poly.pdbx_strand_id
1 'polypeptide(L)'
;RTSHEINKIEVLEQEDLKELIDYEALNRFRNKALNPLHPVTRGVNENDDIYFQNMEVRNKYYEQLPDIVNEYMEKINEKANTNYKPFNYYGSKNAKKIIVAMGSVTDTIKEYITDSKENIGLIEVHLYRPFSSKYLLNVLPDTVEKIAVLDRTKEPGSGGEPLYLDISNALKNKNISIVGGRYGLSSKNTTPAQIKAVYDMLDNPRDNFVIGINDDVTHLSLEIQNYKINNAQEMLIYGYGSDGMISASKSLIKLIGDNTDKYVQGYFEYDSKKSGGVTVSHLRFKDDIIRKPYYVENPSVVVVSKDSYLSDFDMFNNICENGICIINTVRNEKEINELMSSQNKKDLLDKK
;
A
#
# COMPACT_ATOMS: atom_id res chain seq x y z
N ARG A 1 4.59 -5.69 1.48
CA ARG A 1 4.12 -5.93 0.13
C ARG A 1 5.06 -5.34 -0.93
N THR A 2 5.40 -4.07 -0.83
CA THR A 2 6.24 -3.37 -1.82
C THR A 2 7.58 -4.03 -2.12
N SER A 3 8.18 -4.77 -1.19
CA SER A 3 9.43 -5.52 -1.41
C SER A 3 9.35 -6.63 -2.46
N HIS A 4 8.14 -7.09 -2.80
CA HIS A 4 7.88 -8.13 -3.81
C HIS A 4 7.17 -7.55 -5.05
N GLU A 5 7.18 -6.24 -5.20
CA GLU A 5 6.53 -5.52 -6.28
C GLU A 5 7.56 -4.88 -7.21
N ILE A 6 7.26 -4.88 -8.50
CA ILE A 6 8.04 -4.20 -9.53
C ILE A 6 7.10 -3.22 -10.23
N ASN A 7 7.54 -1.96 -10.30
CA ASN A 7 6.85 -0.87 -11.00
C ASN A 7 7.85 -0.10 -11.84
N LYS A 8 7.36 0.65 -12.82
CA LYS A 8 8.13 1.68 -13.51
C LYS A 8 8.28 2.88 -12.57
N ILE A 9 9.51 3.31 -12.34
CA ILE A 9 9.84 4.44 -11.46
C ILE A 9 10.76 5.43 -12.17
N GLU A 10 10.72 6.68 -11.73
CA GLU A 10 11.76 7.66 -12.01
C GLU A 10 12.77 7.69 -10.87
N VAL A 11 14.02 7.95 -11.20
CA VAL A 11 15.13 8.05 -10.23
C VAL A 11 15.79 9.41 -10.45
N LEU A 12 16.00 10.16 -9.36
CA LEU A 12 16.78 11.39 -9.39
C LEU A 12 18.24 11.09 -9.71
N GLU A 13 18.84 11.88 -10.58
CA GLU A 13 20.25 11.79 -10.92
C GLU A 13 21.14 12.29 -9.76
N GLN A 14 22.41 11.93 -9.79
CA GLN A 14 23.34 12.34 -8.72
C GLN A 14 23.51 13.86 -8.64
N GLU A 15 23.42 14.54 -9.75
CA GLU A 15 23.49 15.99 -9.85
C GLU A 15 22.33 16.64 -9.11
N ASP A 16 21.10 16.14 -9.28
CA ASP A 16 19.92 16.61 -8.55
C ASP A 16 20.09 16.43 -7.03
N LEU A 17 20.61 15.27 -6.63
CA LEU A 17 20.87 14.99 -5.20
C LEU A 17 21.90 15.92 -4.60
N LYS A 18 22.96 16.29 -5.34
CA LYS A 18 23.97 17.26 -4.89
C LYS A 18 23.40 18.63 -4.62
N GLU A 19 22.46 19.09 -5.44
CA GLU A 19 21.77 20.37 -5.28
C GLU A 19 20.86 20.40 -4.03
N LEU A 20 20.33 19.24 -3.61
CA LEU A 20 19.51 19.11 -2.41
C LEU A 20 20.31 19.09 -1.11
N ILE A 21 21.64 18.88 -1.15
CA ILE A 21 22.47 18.74 0.05
C ILE A 21 22.81 20.12 0.63
N ASP A 22 22.46 20.35 1.90
CA ASP A 22 23.04 21.43 2.70
C ASP A 22 24.44 21.02 3.15
N TYR A 23 25.46 21.44 2.38
CA TYR A 23 26.86 21.13 2.65
C TYR A 23 27.38 21.77 3.94
N GLU A 24 26.82 22.90 4.36
CA GLU A 24 27.21 23.51 5.63
C GLU A 24 26.74 22.68 6.83
N ALA A 25 25.47 22.25 6.80
CA ALA A 25 24.92 21.35 7.82
C ALA A 25 25.65 20.01 7.85
N LEU A 26 25.96 19.45 6.66
CA LEU A 26 26.75 18.22 6.54
C LEU A 26 28.14 18.36 7.14
N ASN A 27 28.84 19.47 6.86
CA ASN A 27 30.15 19.72 7.41
C ASN A 27 30.12 19.99 8.93
N ARG A 28 29.13 20.75 9.42
CA ARG A 28 28.89 20.90 10.87
C ARG A 28 28.70 19.54 11.54
N PHE A 29 27.92 18.63 10.93
CA PHE A 29 27.73 17.28 11.44
C PHE A 29 29.02 16.46 11.42
N ARG A 30 29.77 16.46 10.30
CA ARG A 30 31.05 15.75 10.15
C ARG A 30 32.13 16.24 11.15
N ASN A 31 32.17 17.54 11.39
CA ASN A 31 33.12 18.15 12.36
C ASN A 31 32.83 17.74 13.82
N LYS A 32 31.65 17.18 14.10
CA LYS A 32 31.32 16.59 15.40
C LYS A 32 31.79 15.13 15.53
N ALA A 33 32.41 14.52 14.52
CA ALA A 33 33.00 13.20 14.65
C ALA A 33 34.10 13.16 15.69
N LEU A 34 34.27 12.01 16.36
CA LEU A 34 35.39 11.83 17.33
C LEU A 34 36.71 11.99 16.59
N ASN A 35 37.52 12.95 17.06
CA ASN A 35 38.81 13.27 16.47
C ASN A 35 39.84 13.48 17.59
N PRO A 36 40.96 12.73 17.60
CA PRO A 36 42.01 12.87 18.61
C PRO A 36 42.60 14.28 18.70
N LEU A 37 42.62 15.03 17.58
CA LEU A 37 43.14 16.40 17.53
C LEU A 37 42.15 17.42 18.11
N HIS A 38 40.89 17.08 18.18
CA HIS A 38 39.80 17.90 18.74
C HIS A 38 38.90 17.01 19.62
N PRO A 39 39.40 16.59 20.80
CA PRO A 39 38.66 15.67 21.66
C PRO A 39 37.38 16.31 22.20
N VAL A 40 36.29 15.59 22.19
CA VAL A 40 35.01 15.97 22.76
C VAL A 40 34.46 14.84 23.60
N THR A 41 33.84 15.17 24.72
CA THR A 41 33.13 14.19 25.55
C THR A 41 31.68 14.03 25.05
N ARG A 42 31.26 12.80 24.84
CA ARG A 42 29.88 12.45 24.47
C ARG A 42 29.42 11.23 25.27
N GLY A 43 28.12 11.13 25.48
CA GLY A 43 27.54 9.95 26.12
C GLY A 43 27.85 9.88 27.61
N VAL A 44 27.66 10.98 28.33
CA VAL A 44 27.65 10.99 29.78
C VAL A 44 26.40 10.33 30.32
N ASN A 45 26.47 9.79 31.56
CA ASN A 45 25.29 9.35 32.27
C ASN A 45 24.41 10.56 32.58
N GLU A 46 23.13 10.45 32.24
CA GLU A 46 22.10 11.43 32.58
C GLU A 46 21.23 10.85 33.68
N ASN A 47 21.31 11.35 34.87
CA ASN A 47 20.53 10.95 36.03
C ASN A 47 19.29 11.85 36.18
N ASP A 48 18.59 11.74 37.28
CA ASP A 48 17.38 12.49 37.62
C ASP A 48 17.60 14.01 37.72
N ASP A 49 18.83 14.43 37.88
CA ASP A 49 19.25 15.84 37.94
C ASP A 49 19.22 16.56 36.57
N ILE A 50 19.50 15.85 35.46
CA ILE A 50 19.64 16.49 34.14
C ILE A 50 18.84 15.79 33.02
N TYR A 51 18.46 14.51 33.15
CA TYR A 51 17.84 13.73 32.07
C TYR A 51 16.56 14.38 31.57
N PHE A 52 15.68 14.78 32.49
CA PHE A 52 14.37 15.34 32.11
C PHE A 52 14.54 16.67 31.35
N GLN A 53 15.39 17.56 31.82
CA GLN A 53 15.69 18.82 31.16
C GLN A 53 16.24 18.58 29.73
N ASN A 54 17.15 17.62 29.58
CA ASN A 54 17.73 17.29 28.29
C ASN A 54 16.70 16.69 27.32
N MET A 55 15.73 15.93 27.84
CA MET A 55 14.61 15.44 27.02
C MET A 55 13.73 16.59 26.53
N GLU A 56 13.38 17.55 27.40
CA GLU A 56 12.55 18.71 27.04
C GLU A 56 13.23 19.65 26.03
N VAL A 57 14.54 19.86 26.13
CA VAL A 57 15.30 20.67 25.16
C VAL A 57 15.17 20.15 23.73
N ARG A 58 14.90 18.86 23.53
CA ARG A 58 14.75 18.25 22.20
C ARG A 58 13.47 18.70 21.48
N ASN A 59 12.43 19.15 22.21
CA ASN A 59 11.14 19.54 21.67
C ASN A 59 11.29 20.57 20.56
N LYS A 60 12.15 21.59 20.75
CA LYS A 60 12.41 22.64 19.73
C LYS A 60 12.91 22.11 18.38
N TYR A 61 13.61 20.97 18.36
CA TYR A 61 14.08 20.35 17.12
C TYR A 61 12.94 19.59 16.43
N TYR A 62 12.13 18.85 17.19
CA TYR A 62 10.97 18.15 16.65
C TYR A 62 9.89 19.08 16.14
N GLU A 63 9.70 20.25 16.76
CA GLU A 63 8.76 21.30 16.32
C GLU A 63 9.12 21.89 14.95
N GLN A 64 10.42 22.01 14.63
CA GLN A 64 10.91 22.54 13.37
C GLN A 64 10.92 21.51 12.23
N LEU A 65 11.02 20.22 12.54
CA LEU A 65 11.18 19.17 11.53
C LEU A 65 10.05 19.13 10.49
N PRO A 66 8.77 19.29 10.81
CA PRO A 66 7.71 19.25 9.78
C PRO A 66 7.87 20.33 8.72
N ASP A 67 8.31 21.54 9.10
CA ASP A 67 8.53 22.65 8.16
C ASP A 67 9.77 22.37 7.28
N ILE A 68 10.84 21.84 7.86
CA ILE A 68 12.05 21.43 7.11
C ILE A 68 11.72 20.30 6.12
N VAL A 69 10.97 19.30 6.57
CA VAL A 69 10.57 18.18 5.69
C VAL A 69 9.70 18.70 4.55
N ASN A 70 8.75 19.60 4.82
CA ASN A 70 7.91 20.20 3.78
C ASN A 70 8.75 20.97 2.75
N GLU A 71 9.72 21.76 3.19
CA GLU A 71 10.65 22.48 2.30
C GLU A 71 11.40 21.51 1.35
N TYR A 72 11.90 20.39 1.88
CA TYR A 72 12.58 19.39 1.05
C TYR A 72 11.62 18.62 0.14
N MET A 73 10.41 18.35 0.57
CA MET A 73 9.37 17.80 -0.30
C MET A 73 9.08 18.72 -1.48
N GLU A 74 9.00 20.04 -1.25
CA GLU A 74 8.81 21.04 -2.33
C GLU A 74 9.97 21.02 -3.33
N LYS A 75 11.21 21.00 -2.86
CA LYS A 75 12.41 20.89 -3.72
C LYS A 75 12.41 19.59 -4.56
N ILE A 76 12.00 18.47 -3.96
CA ILE A 76 11.89 17.19 -4.66
C ILE A 76 10.75 17.23 -5.69
N ASN A 77 9.61 17.82 -5.33
CA ASN A 77 8.47 17.96 -6.23
C ASN A 77 8.83 18.73 -7.51
N GLU A 78 9.62 19.80 -7.39
CA GLU A 78 10.10 20.57 -8.53
C GLU A 78 10.98 19.73 -9.47
N LYS A 79 11.83 18.86 -8.93
CA LYS A 79 12.74 18.01 -9.71
C LYS A 79 12.07 16.78 -10.32
N ALA A 80 11.18 16.15 -9.56
CA ALA A 80 10.54 14.89 -9.94
C ALA A 80 9.10 15.06 -10.49
N ASN A 81 8.62 16.30 -10.64
CA ASN A 81 7.24 16.60 -11.04
C ASN A 81 6.20 15.85 -10.21
N THR A 82 6.38 15.85 -8.90
CA THR A 82 5.51 15.21 -7.91
C THR A 82 4.77 16.25 -7.07
N ASN A 83 3.95 15.81 -6.09
CA ASN A 83 3.22 16.72 -5.20
C ASN A 83 3.21 16.17 -3.76
N TYR A 84 4.37 15.80 -3.25
CA TYR A 84 4.50 15.34 -1.86
C TYR A 84 4.37 16.50 -0.87
N LYS A 85 3.60 16.25 0.20
CA LYS A 85 3.45 17.12 1.37
C LYS A 85 3.41 16.23 2.61
N PRO A 86 3.61 16.78 3.83
CA PRO A 86 3.45 16.00 5.05
C PRO A 86 2.12 15.25 5.14
N PHE A 87 1.05 15.89 4.63
CA PHE A 87 -0.27 15.29 4.39
C PHE A 87 -0.77 15.74 3.03
N ASN A 88 -1.30 14.81 2.23
CA ASN A 88 -1.96 15.12 0.97
C ASN A 88 -3.45 14.79 1.06
N TYR A 89 -4.27 15.62 0.45
CA TYR A 89 -5.69 15.33 0.26
C TYR A 89 -5.94 14.85 -1.16
N TYR A 90 -6.78 13.81 -1.29
CA TYR A 90 -7.24 13.28 -2.57
C TYR A 90 -8.75 13.00 -2.52
N GLY A 91 -9.50 13.42 -3.53
CA GLY A 91 -10.95 13.20 -3.66
C GLY A 91 -11.74 14.48 -3.79
N SER A 92 -13.03 14.41 -3.46
CA SER A 92 -13.97 15.53 -3.59
C SER A 92 -13.68 16.62 -2.55
N LYS A 93 -13.65 17.89 -3.00
CA LYS A 93 -13.51 19.05 -2.09
C LYS A 93 -14.71 19.20 -1.13
N ASN A 94 -15.84 18.59 -1.46
CA ASN A 94 -17.07 18.62 -0.67
C ASN A 94 -17.33 17.28 0.05
N ALA A 95 -16.29 16.47 0.24
CA ALA A 95 -16.41 15.19 0.91
C ALA A 95 -16.88 15.37 2.36
N LYS A 96 -17.89 14.60 2.76
CA LYS A 96 -18.35 14.48 4.14
C LYS A 96 -17.72 13.29 4.86
N LYS A 97 -17.28 12.29 4.10
CA LYS A 97 -16.64 11.07 4.56
C LYS A 97 -15.24 10.97 4.00
N ILE A 98 -14.26 10.78 4.87
CA ILE A 98 -12.88 10.57 4.43
C ILE A 98 -12.27 9.36 5.15
N ILE A 99 -11.26 8.78 4.51
CA ILE A 99 -10.32 7.87 5.16
C ILE A 99 -9.01 8.62 5.41
N VAL A 100 -8.37 8.33 6.53
CA VAL A 100 -6.98 8.73 6.80
C VAL A 100 -6.13 7.47 6.86
N ALA A 101 -5.09 7.41 6.07
CA ALA A 101 -4.21 6.24 5.99
C ALA A 101 -2.78 6.61 5.57
N MET A 102 -1.84 5.68 5.73
CA MET A 102 -0.46 5.82 5.27
C MET A 102 0.02 4.58 4.51
N GLY A 103 0.98 4.77 3.62
CA GLY A 103 1.62 3.70 2.86
C GLY A 103 0.78 3.17 1.70
N SER A 104 1.07 1.97 1.23
CA SER A 104 0.54 1.46 -0.04
C SER A 104 -0.98 1.33 -0.13
N VAL A 105 -1.70 1.25 0.97
CA VAL A 105 -3.17 1.21 0.95
C VAL A 105 -3.78 2.49 0.39
N THR A 106 -3.07 3.62 0.47
CA THR A 106 -3.55 4.89 -0.07
C THR A 106 -3.77 4.83 -1.58
N ASP A 107 -2.98 4.04 -2.31
CA ASP A 107 -3.19 3.81 -3.73
C ASP A 107 -4.46 2.99 -4.01
N THR A 108 -4.74 1.95 -3.20
CA THR A 108 -6.03 1.23 -3.28
C THR A 108 -7.22 2.17 -3.04
N ILE A 109 -7.09 3.08 -2.08
CA ILE A 109 -8.15 4.06 -1.76
C ILE A 109 -8.32 5.06 -2.91
N LYS A 110 -7.22 5.59 -3.48
CA LYS A 110 -7.26 6.49 -4.64
C LYS A 110 -7.91 5.82 -5.85
N GLU A 111 -7.58 4.55 -6.09
CA GLU A 111 -8.18 3.78 -7.17
C GLU A 111 -9.69 3.66 -6.98
N TYR A 112 -10.16 3.32 -5.75
CA TYR A 112 -11.58 3.26 -5.43
C TYR A 112 -12.28 4.62 -5.60
N ILE A 113 -11.71 5.71 -5.07
CA ILE A 113 -12.27 7.06 -5.21
C ILE A 113 -12.43 7.44 -6.69
N THR A 114 -11.43 7.12 -7.52
CA THR A 114 -11.45 7.43 -8.95
C THR A 114 -12.53 6.65 -9.69
N ASP A 115 -12.70 5.38 -9.37
CA ASP A 115 -13.66 4.49 -10.04
C ASP A 115 -15.11 4.74 -9.60
N SER A 116 -15.35 4.89 -8.29
CA SER A 116 -16.69 5.07 -7.72
C SER A 116 -17.33 6.42 -8.07
N LYS A 117 -16.52 7.47 -8.28
CA LYS A 117 -16.95 8.86 -8.51
C LYS A 117 -17.82 9.44 -7.39
N GLU A 118 -17.75 8.87 -6.19
CA GLU A 118 -18.49 9.33 -5.01
C GLU A 118 -17.88 10.60 -4.40
N ASN A 119 -18.68 11.33 -3.60
CA ASN A 119 -18.23 12.50 -2.84
C ASN A 119 -17.50 12.09 -1.56
N ILE A 120 -16.39 11.44 -1.70
CA ILE A 120 -15.54 10.91 -0.62
C ILE A 120 -14.10 11.41 -0.80
N GLY A 121 -13.28 11.25 0.22
CA GLY A 121 -11.88 11.70 0.17
C GLY A 121 -10.94 10.86 1.01
N LEU A 122 -9.66 11.06 0.78
CA LEU A 122 -8.54 10.46 1.48
C LEU A 122 -7.60 11.55 1.97
N ILE A 123 -7.15 11.46 3.21
CA ILE A 123 -5.94 12.11 3.68
C ILE A 123 -4.83 11.06 3.75
N GLU A 124 -3.83 11.25 2.91
CA GLU A 124 -2.63 10.42 2.85
C GLU A 124 -1.55 11.01 3.73
N VAL A 125 -1.01 10.21 4.65
CA VAL A 125 0.02 10.63 5.60
C VAL A 125 1.39 10.23 5.06
N HIS A 126 2.22 11.21 4.72
CA HIS A 126 3.62 10.99 4.31
C HIS A 126 4.60 11.21 5.46
N LEU A 127 4.35 12.21 6.32
CA LEU A 127 5.14 12.45 7.52
C LEU A 127 4.35 12.06 8.77
N TYR A 128 4.57 10.83 9.24
CA TYR A 128 3.91 10.34 10.45
C TYR A 128 4.57 10.86 11.74
N ARG A 129 5.90 10.95 11.78
CA ARG A 129 6.67 11.46 12.92
C ARG A 129 7.75 12.46 12.47
N PRO A 130 7.85 13.63 13.09
CA PRO A 130 6.94 14.15 14.13
C PRO A 130 5.56 14.46 13.54
N PHE A 131 4.50 14.13 14.28
CA PHE A 131 3.13 14.39 13.85
C PHE A 131 2.82 15.90 13.90
N SER A 132 2.26 16.46 12.84
CA SER A 132 1.94 17.89 12.76
C SER A 132 0.45 18.14 12.52
N SER A 133 -0.24 18.55 13.59
CA SER A 133 -1.65 18.99 13.47
C SER A 133 -1.80 20.17 12.53
N LYS A 134 -0.81 21.08 12.41
CA LYS A 134 -0.81 22.20 11.46
C LYS A 134 -1.00 21.71 10.02
N TYR A 135 -0.17 20.76 9.58
CA TYR A 135 -0.23 20.25 8.22
C TYR A 135 -1.46 19.37 7.95
N LEU A 136 -1.95 18.64 8.95
CA LEU A 136 -3.21 17.91 8.86
C LEU A 136 -4.39 18.85 8.64
N LEU A 137 -4.51 19.89 9.45
CA LEU A 137 -5.60 20.87 9.39
C LEU A 137 -5.59 21.66 8.07
N ASN A 138 -4.43 21.92 7.48
CA ASN A 138 -4.32 22.64 6.21
C ASN A 138 -4.91 21.88 5.02
N VAL A 139 -5.00 20.56 5.10
CA VAL A 139 -5.54 19.72 4.01
C VAL A 139 -6.92 19.16 4.29
N LEU A 140 -7.42 19.28 5.53
CA LEU A 140 -8.74 18.78 5.93
C LEU A 140 -9.85 19.66 5.35
N PRO A 141 -10.73 19.15 4.48
CA PRO A 141 -11.88 19.93 4.00
C PRO A 141 -12.85 20.30 5.13
N ASP A 142 -13.38 21.52 5.08
CA ASP A 142 -14.33 22.02 6.10
C ASP A 142 -15.67 21.26 6.11
N THR A 143 -15.97 20.54 5.03
CA THR A 143 -17.21 19.77 4.87
C THR A 143 -17.19 18.40 5.56
N VAL A 144 -16.02 17.98 6.08
CA VAL A 144 -15.86 16.64 6.66
C VAL A 144 -16.63 16.50 7.96
N GLU A 145 -17.49 15.49 8.00
CA GLU A 145 -18.32 15.12 9.16
C GLU A 145 -17.82 13.80 9.81
N LYS A 146 -17.24 12.89 9.00
CA LYS A 146 -16.90 11.53 9.44
C LYS A 146 -15.55 11.08 8.89
N ILE A 147 -14.74 10.51 9.77
CA ILE A 147 -13.40 10.02 9.44
C ILE A 147 -13.25 8.57 9.89
N ALA A 148 -12.78 7.70 8.99
CA ALA A 148 -12.23 6.40 9.34
C ALA A 148 -10.70 6.46 9.26
N VAL A 149 -10.01 6.09 10.34
CA VAL A 149 -8.55 6.01 10.35
C VAL A 149 -8.15 4.55 10.21
N LEU A 150 -7.30 4.25 9.22
CA LEU A 150 -6.82 2.90 8.95
C LEU A 150 -5.39 2.72 9.42
N ASP A 151 -5.21 1.85 10.41
CA ASP A 151 -3.90 1.44 10.93
C ASP A 151 -3.55 0.01 10.50
N ARG A 152 -2.31 -0.17 9.99
CA ARG A 152 -1.78 -1.50 9.66
C ARG A 152 -1.00 -2.09 10.83
N THR A 153 -1.55 -1.95 12.01
CA THR A 153 -1.01 -2.49 13.26
C THR A 153 -2.13 -2.84 14.22
N LYS A 154 -1.79 -3.55 15.26
CA LYS A 154 -2.65 -3.78 16.41
C LYS A 154 -1.82 -3.64 17.68
N GLU A 155 -2.26 -2.75 18.56
CA GLU A 155 -1.65 -2.55 19.87
C GLU A 155 -2.57 -3.15 20.96
N PRO A 156 -2.33 -4.39 21.38
CA PRO A 156 -3.16 -5.02 22.40
C PRO A 156 -3.18 -4.23 23.70
N GLY A 157 -4.37 -3.94 24.22
CA GLY A 157 -4.55 -3.20 25.47
C GLY A 157 -4.49 -1.66 25.35
N SER A 158 -4.21 -1.13 24.17
CA SER A 158 -4.32 0.32 23.90
C SER A 158 -5.77 0.74 23.71
N GLY A 159 -6.06 2.04 23.94
CA GLY A 159 -7.35 2.66 23.64
C GLY A 159 -7.61 2.87 22.15
N GLY A 160 -6.65 2.55 21.29
CA GLY A 160 -6.73 2.66 19.82
C GLY A 160 -5.36 2.47 19.21
N GLU A 161 -5.32 2.39 17.89
CA GLU A 161 -4.09 2.23 17.13
C GLU A 161 -3.37 3.60 16.97
N PRO A 162 -2.06 3.63 16.71
CA PRO A 162 -1.26 4.85 16.83
C PRO A 162 -1.73 6.03 15.96
N LEU A 163 -2.03 5.79 14.66
CA LEU A 163 -2.50 6.87 13.78
C LEU A 163 -3.87 7.37 14.20
N TYR A 164 -4.78 6.46 14.58
CA TYR A 164 -6.10 6.81 15.09
C TYR A 164 -6.02 7.73 16.32
N LEU A 165 -5.13 7.41 17.27
CA LEU A 165 -4.95 8.22 18.48
C LEU A 165 -4.39 9.62 18.16
N ASP A 166 -3.44 9.73 17.24
CA ASP A 166 -2.89 11.02 16.82
C ASP A 166 -3.93 11.89 16.11
N ILE A 167 -4.70 11.31 15.17
CA ILE A 167 -5.77 12.00 14.45
C ILE A 167 -6.87 12.45 15.43
N SER A 168 -7.30 11.57 16.32
CA SER A 168 -8.34 11.87 17.33
C SER A 168 -7.90 13.00 18.24
N ASN A 169 -6.65 12.99 18.72
CA ASN A 169 -6.12 14.08 19.54
C ASN A 169 -6.00 15.41 18.76
N ALA A 170 -5.54 15.37 17.50
CA ALA A 170 -5.40 16.56 16.68
C ALA A 170 -6.75 17.22 16.36
N LEU A 171 -7.82 16.44 16.23
CA LEU A 171 -9.15 16.88 15.85
C LEU A 171 -10.15 16.92 17.01
N LYS A 172 -9.73 16.75 18.26
CA LYS A 172 -10.59 16.66 19.46
C LYS A 172 -11.55 17.84 19.66
N ASN A 173 -11.20 19.02 19.12
CA ASN A 173 -12.01 20.23 19.21
C ASN A 173 -12.89 20.46 17.98
N LYS A 174 -12.90 19.53 17.01
CA LYS A 174 -13.76 19.58 15.83
C LYS A 174 -15.01 18.71 16.06
N ASN A 175 -16.13 19.13 15.50
CA ASN A 175 -17.34 18.30 15.54
C ASN A 175 -17.34 17.27 14.41
N ILE A 176 -16.44 16.30 14.49
CA ILE A 176 -16.23 15.25 13.50
C ILE A 176 -16.28 13.90 14.20
N SER A 177 -17.06 12.97 13.66
CA SER A 177 -17.06 11.58 14.13
C SER A 177 -15.83 10.85 13.61
N ILE A 178 -14.96 10.35 14.50
CA ILE A 178 -13.71 9.66 14.14
C ILE A 178 -13.75 8.23 14.67
N VAL A 179 -13.50 7.25 13.80
CA VAL A 179 -13.44 5.84 14.14
C VAL A 179 -12.14 5.22 13.66
N GLY A 180 -11.59 4.28 14.42
CA GLY A 180 -10.37 3.55 14.10
C GLY A 180 -10.65 2.15 13.55
N GLY A 181 -9.85 1.72 12.58
CA GLY A 181 -9.93 0.38 12.00
C GLY A 181 -8.57 -0.20 11.65
N ARG A 182 -8.51 -1.51 11.63
CA ARG A 182 -7.30 -2.28 11.34
C ARG A 182 -7.39 -3.01 10.03
N TYR A 183 -6.26 -3.05 9.30
CA TYR A 183 -6.15 -3.74 8.03
C TYR A 183 -4.75 -4.32 7.81
N GLY A 184 -4.63 -5.25 6.88
CA GLY A 184 -3.37 -5.58 6.22
C GLY A 184 -2.24 -6.14 7.08
N LEU A 185 -2.49 -6.57 8.33
CA LEU A 185 -1.47 -7.18 9.19
C LEU A 185 -0.84 -8.38 8.47
N SER A 186 0.48 -8.54 8.63
CA SER A 186 1.26 -9.58 7.97
C SER A 186 1.06 -9.60 6.43
N SER A 187 0.96 -8.40 5.84
CA SER A 187 0.77 -8.23 4.37
C SER A 187 -0.53 -8.82 3.81
N LYS A 188 -1.55 -9.00 4.65
CA LYS A 188 -2.88 -9.44 4.19
C LYS A 188 -3.38 -8.50 3.09
N ASN A 189 -3.90 -9.07 2.01
CA ASN A 189 -4.40 -8.33 0.86
C ASN A 189 -5.53 -7.37 1.25
N THR A 190 -5.52 -6.16 0.67
CA THR A 190 -6.54 -5.13 0.92
C THR A 190 -7.10 -4.66 -0.42
N THR A 191 -8.37 -4.95 -0.68
CA THR A 191 -9.02 -4.77 -1.98
C THR A 191 -9.90 -3.52 -2.02
N PRO A 192 -10.27 -3.03 -3.22
CA PRO A 192 -11.26 -1.94 -3.36
C PRO A 192 -12.61 -2.24 -2.72
N ALA A 193 -13.05 -3.51 -2.73
CA ALA A 193 -14.27 -3.94 -2.04
C ALA A 193 -14.22 -3.68 -0.53
N GLN A 194 -13.07 -3.92 0.09
CA GLN A 194 -12.85 -3.63 1.51
C GLN A 194 -12.82 -2.13 1.79
N ILE A 195 -12.24 -1.34 0.89
CA ILE A 195 -12.24 0.14 1.00
C ILE A 195 -13.67 0.67 0.87
N LYS A 196 -14.46 0.14 -0.08
CA LYS A 196 -15.88 0.45 -0.18
C LYS A 196 -16.62 0.23 1.14
N ALA A 197 -16.43 -0.93 1.75
CA ALA A 197 -17.06 -1.28 3.03
C ALA A 197 -16.69 -0.29 4.15
N VAL A 198 -15.47 0.28 4.16
CA VAL A 198 -15.09 1.32 5.12
C VAL A 198 -15.88 2.62 4.89
N TYR A 199 -16.05 3.07 3.63
CA TYR A 199 -16.85 4.26 3.35
C TYR A 199 -18.34 4.04 3.65
N ASP A 200 -18.89 2.87 3.33
CA ASP A 200 -20.28 2.51 3.63
C ASP A 200 -20.54 2.48 5.15
N MET A 201 -19.60 1.90 5.92
CA MET A 201 -19.65 1.85 7.38
C MET A 201 -19.73 3.26 8.01
N LEU A 202 -19.16 4.28 7.38
CA LEU A 202 -19.24 5.65 7.87
C LEU A 202 -20.67 6.23 7.85
N ASP A 203 -21.65 5.60 7.21
CA ASP A 203 -23.06 5.98 7.37
C ASP A 203 -23.55 5.74 8.80
N ASN A 204 -23.16 4.61 9.39
CA ASN A 204 -23.37 4.24 10.78
C ASN A 204 -22.01 3.91 11.43
N PRO A 205 -21.24 4.93 11.87
CA PRO A 205 -19.86 4.72 12.28
C PRO A 205 -19.70 3.69 13.39
N ARG A 206 -18.78 2.73 13.16
CA ARG A 206 -18.44 1.67 14.11
C ARG A 206 -16.96 1.74 14.41
N ASP A 207 -16.61 1.98 15.66
CA ASP A 207 -15.20 2.00 16.08
C ASP A 207 -14.61 0.60 16.23
N ASN A 208 -13.28 0.50 16.21
CA ASN A 208 -12.54 -0.76 16.33
C ASN A 208 -12.83 -1.78 15.23
N PHE A 209 -13.30 -1.35 14.06
CA PHE A 209 -13.58 -2.26 12.96
C PHE A 209 -12.33 -2.91 12.36
N VAL A 210 -12.52 -4.01 11.64
CA VAL A 210 -11.47 -4.75 10.95
C VAL A 210 -11.89 -5.04 9.51
N ILE A 211 -10.94 -5.02 8.59
CA ILE A 211 -11.12 -5.52 7.21
C ILE A 211 -10.03 -6.54 6.88
N GLY A 212 -10.37 -7.53 6.04
CA GLY A 212 -9.44 -8.56 5.56
C GLY A 212 -9.38 -9.84 6.38
N ILE A 213 -10.23 -10.01 7.39
CA ILE A 213 -10.37 -11.26 8.16
C ILE A 213 -11.63 -11.99 7.69
N ASN A 214 -11.54 -13.31 7.49
CA ASN A 214 -12.66 -14.17 7.12
C ASN A 214 -13.24 -14.88 8.36
N ASP A 215 -12.36 -15.38 9.24
CA ASP A 215 -12.73 -16.05 10.51
C ASP A 215 -12.62 -15.02 11.64
N ASP A 216 -13.67 -14.23 11.80
CA ASP A 216 -13.69 -13.13 12.78
C ASP A 216 -14.28 -13.61 14.12
N VAL A 217 -13.40 -14.02 15.03
CA VAL A 217 -13.79 -14.44 16.39
C VAL A 217 -14.23 -13.29 17.29
N THR A 218 -13.95 -12.05 16.91
CA THR A 218 -14.28 -10.84 17.68
C THR A 218 -15.52 -10.12 17.15
N HIS A 219 -16.03 -10.52 15.99
CA HIS A 219 -17.18 -9.93 15.30
C HIS A 219 -17.00 -8.43 15.01
N LEU A 220 -15.75 -8.02 14.71
CA LEU A 220 -15.38 -6.63 14.38
C LEU A 220 -15.21 -6.40 12.87
N SER A 221 -15.20 -7.47 12.07
CA SER A 221 -15.08 -7.39 10.62
C SER A 221 -16.27 -6.69 9.98
N LEU A 222 -16.00 -5.90 8.96
CA LEU A 222 -17.02 -5.33 8.10
C LEU A 222 -17.49 -6.38 7.10
N GLU A 223 -18.76 -6.33 6.75
CA GLU A 223 -19.32 -7.11 5.65
C GLU A 223 -18.80 -6.54 4.31
N ILE A 224 -18.28 -7.41 3.46
CA ILE A 224 -17.66 -7.04 2.20
C ILE A 224 -18.59 -7.39 1.04
N GLN A 225 -19.10 -6.39 0.36
CA GLN A 225 -19.84 -6.56 -0.89
C GLN A 225 -18.87 -6.72 -2.06
N ASN A 226 -19.27 -7.49 -3.07
CA ASN A 226 -18.45 -7.67 -4.27
C ASN A 226 -18.27 -6.33 -5.01
N TYR A 227 -17.04 -5.94 -5.23
CA TYR A 227 -16.67 -4.74 -5.98
C TYR A 227 -15.31 -4.97 -6.64
N LYS A 228 -15.23 -4.86 -7.96
CA LYS A 228 -13.99 -5.07 -8.74
C LYS A 228 -13.78 -3.91 -9.70
N ILE A 229 -12.53 -3.49 -9.86
CA ILE A 229 -12.14 -2.41 -10.76
C ILE A 229 -11.44 -3.02 -11.99
N ASN A 230 -12.09 -2.94 -13.15
CA ASN A 230 -11.68 -3.55 -14.41
C ASN A 230 -11.13 -2.47 -15.37
N ASN A 231 -9.99 -1.88 -15.05
CA ASN A 231 -9.38 -0.80 -15.84
C ASN A 231 -7.91 -1.05 -16.23
N ALA A 232 -7.46 -2.29 -16.14
CA ALA A 232 -6.12 -2.72 -16.55
C ALA A 232 -6.20 -4.11 -17.19
N GLN A 233 -5.23 -4.43 -18.06
CA GLN A 233 -5.01 -5.81 -18.48
C GLN A 233 -4.32 -6.55 -17.33
N GLU A 234 -4.91 -7.64 -16.88
CA GLU A 234 -4.44 -8.40 -15.73
C GLU A 234 -4.09 -9.83 -16.14
N MET A 235 -2.98 -10.37 -15.60
CA MET A 235 -2.53 -11.72 -15.87
C MET A 235 -2.10 -12.39 -14.56
N LEU A 236 -2.42 -13.68 -14.42
CA LEU A 236 -1.90 -14.56 -13.38
C LEU A 236 -1.01 -15.63 -14.00
N ILE A 237 0.15 -15.88 -13.38
CA ILE A 237 1.05 -16.95 -13.80
C ILE A 237 1.34 -17.82 -12.59
N TYR A 238 0.87 -19.06 -12.65
CA TYR A 238 1.14 -20.09 -11.65
C TYR A 238 2.40 -20.86 -12.05
N GLY A 239 3.46 -20.69 -11.25
CA GLY A 239 4.75 -21.33 -11.43
C GLY A 239 5.06 -22.35 -10.34
N TYR A 240 6.04 -23.18 -10.59
CA TYR A 240 6.62 -24.10 -9.62
C TYR A 240 7.94 -23.52 -9.10
N GLY A 241 8.18 -23.61 -7.81
CA GLY A 241 9.40 -23.09 -7.20
C GLY A 241 10.65 -23.57 -7.91
N SER A 242 11.45 -22.64 -8.43
CA SER A 242 12.68 -22.85 -9.23
C SER A 242 12.46 -23.29 -10.70
N ASP A 243 11.26 -23.15 -11.27
CA ASP A 243 10.98 -23.44 -12.68
C ASP A 243 11.33 -22.29 -13.64
N GLY A 244 11.74 -21.12 -13.11
CA GLY A 244 12.09 -19.93 -13.90
C GLY A 244 10.92 -19.04 -14.24
N MET A 245 9.66 -19.36 -13.87
CA MET A 245 8.49 -18.56 -14.22
C MET A 245 8.50 -17.16 -13.59
N ILE A 246 9.04 -17.02 -12.38
CA ILE A 246 9.25 -15.70 -11.76
C ILE A 246 10.19 -14.83 -12.59
N SER A 247 11.31 -15.41 -13.06
CA SER A 247 12.26 -14.69 -13.90
C SER A 247 11.66 -14.33 -15.27
N ALA A 248 10.91 -15.24 -15.86
CA ALA A 248 10.17 -14.98 -17.10
C ALA A 248 9.13 -13.86 -16.93
N SER A 249 8.38 -13.86 -15.83
CA SER A 249 7.42 -12.81 -15.49
C SER A 249 8.09 -11.46 -15.32
N LYS A 250 9.23 -11.38 -14.64
CA LYS A 250 10.04 -10.15 -14.49
C LYS A 250 10.55 -9.65 -15.85
N SER A 251 11.02 -10.56 -16.71
CA SER A 251 11.48 -10.23 -18.05
C SER A 251 10.34 -9.72 -18.93
N LEU A 252 9.13 -10.30 -18.83
CA LEU A 252 7.95 -9.85 -19.55
C LEU A 252 7.55 -8.41 -19.14
N ILE A 253 7.51 -8.11 -17.84
CA ILE A 253 7.24 -6.76 -17.32
C ILE A 253 8.27 -5.78 -17.84
N LYS A 254 9.56 -6.12 -17.77
CA LYS A 254 10.63 -5.26 -18.26
C LYS A 254 10.52 -5.04 -19.76
N LEU A 255 10.30 -6.09 -20.52
CA LEU A 255 10.19 -6.02 -21.99
C LEU A 255 9.04 -5.06 -22.40
N ILE A 256 7.87 -5.17 -21.79
CA ILE A 256 6.73 -4.31 -22.09
C ILE A 256 7.00 -2.88 -21.61
N GLY A 257 7.50 -2.70 -20.39
CA GLY A 257 7.77 -1.39 -19.82
C GLY A 257 8.85 -0.59 -20.54
N ASP A 258 9.89 -1.27 -21.06
CA ASP A 258 11.00 -0.62 -21.76
C ASP A 258 10.68 -0.33 -23.25
N ASN A 259 9.78 -1.10 -23.87
CA ASN A 259 9.52 -1.01 -25.30
C ASN A 259 8.14 -0.46 -25.67
N THR A 260 7.33 -0.08 -24.69
CA THR A 260 6.01 0.54 -24.89
C THR A 260 5.78 1.70 -23.92
N ASP A 261 4.79 2.53 -24.21
CA ASP A 261 4.35 3.60 -23.30
C ASP A 261 3.49 3.10 -22.12
N LYS A 262 3.27 1.80 -22.00
CA LYS A 262 2.43 1.24 -20.94
C LYS A 262 3.11 1.32 -19.57
N TYR A 263 2.32 1.63 -18.58
CA TYR A 263 2.66 1.39 -17.19
C TYR A 263 2.56 -0.11 -16.91
N VAL A 264 3.48 -0.62 -16.11
CA VAL A 264 3.60 -2.04 -15.81
C VAL A 264 3.73 -2.24 -14.30
N GLN A 265 3.13 -3.30 -13.79
CA GLN A 265 3.23 -3.69 -12.39
C GLN A 265 3.35 -5.21 -12.30
N GLY A 266 4.23 -5.70 -11.46
CA GLY A 266 4.32 -7.11 -11.09
C GLY A 266 4.43 -7.29 -9.60
N TYR A 267 3.66 -8.21 -9.05
CA TYR A 267 3.77 -8.64 -7.68
C TYR A 267 3.93 -10.16 -7.64
N PHE A 268 4.82 -10.65 -6.78
CA PHE A 268 5.21 -12.06 -6.74
C PHE A 268 4.93 -12.66 -5.38
N GLU A 269 4.06 -13.66 -5.34
CA GLU A 269 3.82 -14.49 -4.17
C GLU A 269 4.70 -15.73 -4.20
N TYR A 270 5.29 -16.02 -3.05
CA TYR A 270 6.10 -17.21 -2.84
C TYR A 270 5.49 -18.02 -1.70
N ASP A 271 5.38 -19.33 -1.90
CA ASP A 271 5.12 -20.23 -0.78
C ASP A 271 6.33 -20.17 0.19
N SER A 272 6.06 -20.23 1.48
CA SER A 272 7.08 -20.31 2.52
C SER A 272 7.98 -21.55 2.44
N LYS A 273 7.57 -22.59 1.69
CA LYS A 273 8.36 -23.78 1.38
C LYS A 273 9.38 -23.45 0.30
N LYS A 274 10.67 -23.64 0.62
CA LYS A 274 11.81 -23.25 -0.25
C LYS A 274 11.92 -23.99 -1.58
N SER A 275 11.33 -25.16 -1.73
CA SER A 275 11.33 -25.90 -2.98
C SER A 275 10.04 -26.68 -3.15
N GLY A 276 9.52 -26.69 -4.38
CA GLY A 276 8.30 -27.42 -4.73
C GLY A 276 6.99 -26.72 -4.38
N GLY A 277 7.04 -25.49 -3.82
CA GLY A 277 5.86 -24.68 -3.56
C GLY A 277 5.35 -23.97 -4.82
N VAL A 278 4.08 -23.60 -4.83
CA VAL A 278 3.50 -22.78 -5.88
C VAL A 278 4.01 -21.34 -5.77
N THR A 279 4.28 -20.71 -6.91
CA THR A 279 4.52 -19.28 -7.02
C THR A 279 3.42 -18.65 -7.86
N VAL A 280 2.94 -17.48 -7.48
CA VAL A 280 1.93 -16.76 -8.25
C VAL A 280 2.45 -15.38 -8.62
N SER A 281 2.56 -15.13 -9.93
CA SER A 281 2.91 -13.80 -10.45
C SER A 281 1.63 -13.08 -10.85
N HIS A 282 1.41 -11.90 -10.25
CA HIS A 282 0.32 -10.98 -10.57
C HIS A 282 0.86 -9.87 -11.45
N LEU A 283 0.50 -9.84 -12.72
CA LEU A 283 1.00 -8.85 -13.68
C LEU A 283 -0.14 -7.94 -14.12
N ARG A 284 0.17 -6.65 -14.31
CA ARG A 284 -0.75 -5.63 -14.80
C ARG A 284 -0.10 -4.73 -15.83
N PHE A 285 -0.90 -4.34 -16.82
CA PHE A 285 -0.50 -3.44 -17.91
C PHE A 285 -1.62 -2.45 -18.15
N LYS A 286 -1.29 -1.16 -18.24
CA LYS A 286 -2.27 -0.07 -18.43
C LYS A 286 -1.63 1.09 -19.17
N ASP A 287 -2.46 1.92 -19.84
CA ASP A 287 -1.99 3.14 -20.53
C ASP A 287 -1.87 4.35 -19.56
N ASP A 288 -2.16 4.17 -18.29
CA ASP A 288 -2.08 5.16 -17.23
C ASP A 288 -1.50 4.54 -15.95
N ILE A 289 -1.18 5.38 -14.96
CA ILE A 289 -0.58 4.98 -13.67
C ILE A 289 -1.40 3.85 -13.02
N ILE A 290 -0.70 2.80 -12.61
CA ILE A 290 -1.29 1.65 -11.91
C ILE A 290 -1.24 1.88 -10.41
N ARG A 291 -2.41 2.06 -9.76
CA ARG A 291 -2.58 2.22 -8.31
C ARG A 291 -3.24 1.00 -7.67
N LYS A 292 -2.72 -0.20 -7.95
CA LYS A 292 -3.32 -1.47 -7.56
C LYS A 292 -2.39 -2.32 -6.67
N PRO A 293 -2.06 -1.89 -5.43
CA PRO A 293 -1.21 -2.67 -4.53
C PRO A 293 -2.01 -3.82 -3.86
N TYR A 294 -2.82 -4.54 -4.62
CA TYR A 294 -3.58 -5.72 -4.23
C TYR A 294 -3.46 -6.81 -5.30
N TYR A 295 -3.91 -8.01 -5.00
CA TYR A 295 -3.82 -9.12 -5.93
C TYR A 295 -4.67 -8.90 -7.18
N VAL A 296 -4.28 -9.52 -8.29
CA VAL A 296 -5.10 -9.56 -9.50
C VAL A 296 -6.43 -10.26 -9.17
N GLU A 297 -7.54 -9.61 -9.51
CA GLU A 297 -8.89 -10.07 -9.19
C GLU A 297 -9.75 -10.38 -10.44
N ASN A 298 -9.26 -10.01 -11.64
CA ASN A 298 -9.98 -10.23 -12.89
C ASN A 298 -9.01 -10.50 -14.06
N PRO A 299 -8.22 -11.59 -14.00
CA PRO A 299 -7.22 -11.86 -15.03
C PRO A 299 -7.87 -12.17 -16.38
N SER A 300 -7.37 -11.53 -17.45
CA SER A 300 -7.69 -11.87 -18.83
C SER A 300 -6.87 -13.04 -19.35
N VAL A 301 -5.73 -13.33 -18.70
CA VAL A 301 -4.86 -14.45 -19.03
C VAL A 301 -4.44 -15.17 -17.75
N VAL A 302 -4.58 -16.47 -17.73
CA VAL A 302 -4.06 -17.36 -16.68
C VAL A 302 -3.09 -18.36 -17.30
N VAL A 303 -1.85 -18.36 -16.81
CA VAL A 303 -0.81 -19.30 -17.27
C VAL A 303 -0.52 -20.31 -16.16
N VAL A 304 -0.47 -21.58 -16.52
CA VAL A 304 -0.23 -22.70 -15.61
C VAL A 304 1.01 -23.45 -16.08
N SER A 305 2.12 -23.33 -15.37
CA SER A 305 3.38 -23.95 -15.75
C SER A 305 3.45 -25.45 -15.48
N LYS A 306 2.60 -25.96 -14.60
CA LYS A 306 2.55 -27.37 -14.21
C LYS A 306 1.10 -27.86 -14.18
N ASP A 307 0.78 -28.83 -15.01
CA ASP A 307 -0.58 -29.32 -15.22
C ASP A 307 -1.23 -29.94 -13.97
N SER A 308 -0.46 -30.56 -13.06
CA SER A 308 -1.00 -31.09 -11.80
C SER A 308 -1.66 -30.01 -10.91
N TYR A 309 -1.37 -28.72 -11.09
CA TYR A 309 -2.00 -27.64 -10.37
C TYR A 309 -3.50 -27.49 -10.69
N LEU A 310 -3.93 -28.02 -11.83
CA LEU A 310 -5.34 -28.03 -12.23
C LEU A 310 -6.24 -28.87 -11.29
N SER A 311 -5.63 -29.86 -10.59
CA SER A 311 -6.33 -30.63 -9.54
C SER A 311 -6.22 -30.02 -8.15
N ASP A 312 -5.12 -29.30 -7.88
CA ASP A 312 -4.72 -28.91 -6.53
C ASP A 312 -5.17 -27.50 -6.12
N PHE A 313 -5.45 -26.64 -7.12
CA PHE A 313 -5.76 -25.21 -6.89
C PHE A 313 -6.97 -24.75 -7.72
N ASP A 314 -7.79 -23.85 -7.14
CA ASP A 314 -8.86 -23.14 -7.83
C ASP A 314 -8.30 -21.92 -8.56
N MET A 315 -7.89 -22.07 -9.81
CA MET A 315 -7.09 -21.09 -10.55
C MET A 315 -7.93 -20.16 -11.42
N PHE A 316 -9.17 -20.53 -11.74
CA PHE A 316 -10.01 -19.85 -12.73
C PHE A 316 -11.22 -19.13 -12.13
N ASN A 317 -11.39 -19.14 -10.80
CA ASN A 317 -12.53 -18.54 -10.12
C ASN A 317 -12.72 -17.04 -10.45
N ASN A 318 -11.64 -16.35 -10.74
CA ASN A 318 -11.61 -14.91 -11.04
C ASN A 318 -11.28 -14.58 -12.51
N ILE A 319 -11.10 -15.57 -13.39
CA ILE A 319 -10.84 -15.29 -14.82
C ILE A 319 -12.00 -14.47 -15.40
N CYS A 320 -11.69 -13.49 -16.26
CA CYS A 320 -12.72 -12.70 -16.91
C CYS A 320 -13.47 -13.51 -17.97
N GLU A 321 -14.63 -13.01 -18.42
CA GLU A 321 -15.35 -13.59 -19.56
C GLU A 321 -14.45 -13.58 -20.80
N ASN A 322 -14.46 -14.68 -21.55
CA ASN A 322 -13.58 -14.92 -22.71
C ASN A 322 -12.07 -14.84 -22.38
N GLY A 323 -11.69 -15.06 -21.12
CA GLY A 323 -10.30 -15.10 -20.70
C GLY A 323 -9.51 -16.27 -21.32
N ILE A 324 -8.22 -16.10 -21.47
CA ILE A 324 -7.32 -17.09 -22.07
C ILE A 324 -6.64 -17.91 -20.97
N CYS A 325 -6.72 -19.22 -21.09
CA CYS A 325 -5.99 -20.16 -20.25
C CYS A 325 -4.84 -20.79 -21.07
N ILE A 326 -3.62 -20.69 -20.58
CA ILE A 326 -2.43 -21.31 -21.19
C ILE A 326 -1.87 -22.35 -20.22
N ILE A 327 -1.86 -23.62 -20.63
CA ILE A 327 -1.40 -24.73 -19.80
C ILE A 327 -0.16 -25.37 -20.45
N ASN A 328 0.93 -25.43 -19.71
CA ASN A 328 2.11 -26.20 -20.12
C ASN A 328 1.91 -27.67 -19.74
N THR A 329 1.75 -28.54 -20.72
CA THR A 329 1.45 -29.96 -20.52
C THR A 329 1.88 -30.80 -21.70
N VAL A 330 2.16 -32.06 -21.44
CA VAL A 330 2.33 -33.10 -22.48
C VAL A 330 1.06 -33.93 -22.68
N ARG A 331 0.03 -33.67 -21.90
CA ARG A 331 -1.26 -34.39 -21.93
C ARG A 331 -2.15 -33.87 -23.06
N ASN A 332 -2.98 -34.75 -23.59
CA ASN A 332 -4.03 -34.35 -24.54
C ASN A 332 -5.25 -33.71 -23.81
N GLU A 333 -6.17 -33.15 -24.59
CA GLU A 333 -7.35 -32.45 -24.09
C GLU A 333 -8.19 -33.28 -23.13
N LYS A 334 -8.39 -34.58 -23.47
CA LYS A 334 -9.18 -35.50 -22.64
C LYS A 334 -8.51 -35.74 -21.29
N GLU A 335 -7.21 -35.98 -21.27
CA GLU A 335 -6.44 -36.18 -20.05
C GLU A 335 -6.39 -34.93 -19.19
N ILE A 336 -6.29 -33.73 -19.77
CA ILE A 336 -6.36 -32.46 -19.06
C ILE A 336 -7.75 -32.27 -18.45
N ASN A 337 -8.81 -32.57 -19.20
CA ASN A 337 -10.16 -32.48 -18.68
C ASN A 337 -10.41 -33.49 -17.54
N GLU A 338 -9.87 -34.68 -17.60
CA GLU A 338 -9.92 -35.64 -16.49
C GLU A 338 -9.16 -35.17 -15.24
N LEU A 339 -7.99 -34.56 -15.42
CA LEU A 339 -7.15 -34.06 -14.35
C LEU A 339 -7.75 -32.83 -13.61
N MET A 340 -8.46 -31.99 -14.34
CA MET A 340 -8.99 -30.72 -13.83
C MET A 340 -10.04 -30.95 -12.73
N SER A 341 -9.94 -30.17 -11.63
CA SER A 341 -10.93 -30.18 -10.54
C SER A 341 -12.32 -29.79 -11.04
N SER A 342 -13.36 -30.27 -10.35
CA SER A 342 -14.75 -29.93 -10.70
C SER A 342 -15.00 -28.42 -10.60
N GLN A 343 -14.34 -27.72 -9.67
CA GLN A 343 -14.47 -26.30 -9.53
C GLN A 343 -13.85 -25.55 -10.72
N ASN A 344 -12.61 -25.90 -11.11
CA ASN A 344 -11.96 -25.30 -12.28
C ASN A 344 -12.77 -25.51 -13.57
N LYS A 345 -13.36 -26.70 -13.76
CA LYS A 345 -14.27 -26.98 -14.91
C LYS A 345 -15.48 -26.06 -14.91
N LYS A 346 -16.12 -25.90 -13.74
CA LYS A 346 -17.27 -25.03 -13.57
C LYS A 346 -16.92 -23.59 -13.90
N ASP A 347 -15.83 -23.08 -13.31
CA ASP A 347 -15.39 -21.69 -13.49
C ASP A 347 -15.10 -21.36 -14.97
N LEU A 348 -14.48 -22.29 -15.72
CA LEU A 348 -14.23 -22.12 -17.15
C LEU A 348 -15.49 -22.18 -17.99
N LEU A 349 -16.51 -22.99 -17.59
CA LEU A 349 -17.78 -23.06 -18.29
C LEU A 349 -18.64 -21.82 -18.07
N ASP A 350 -18.64 -21.29 -16.84
CA ASP A 350 -19.42 -20.12 -16.46
C ASP A 350 -18.83 -18.81 -17.06
N LYS A 351 -17.59 -18.85 -17.60
CA LYS A 351 -16.87 -17.69 -18.16
C LYS A 351 -16.72 -17.72 -19.70
N LYS A 352 -17.40 -18.65 -20.39
CA LYS A 352 -17.43 -18.73 -21.85
C LYS A 352 -18.31 -17.69 -22.48
#